data_4bd5f6decec1d43f7e0e9fe5676409c1
#
_entry.id   4bd5f6decec1d43f7e0e9fe5676409c1
#
_cell.length_a   1.000
_cell.length_b   1.000
_cell.length_c   1.000
_cell.angle_alpha   90.00
_cell.angle_beta   90.00
_cell.angle_gamma   90.00
#
_symmetry.space_group_name_H-M   'P 1'
#
loop_
_entity.id
_entity.type
_entity.pdbx_description
1 polymer ?
#
loop_
_entity_poly.entity_id
_entity_poly.type
_entity_poly.pdbx_seq_one_letter_code
_entity_poly.pdbx_strand_id
1 'polypeptide(L)'
;MNNSASVLDPAGALSRSDELAAAGLWDDAIRLLTEANRNEERSDVERRLLKLRHLAFAEMKDSVPVPVWPKPVPDYFPQETSIPEIHASELTADIVNSAITHHGSLMVRGMVDPNVAEGIREAIDHAFDSAAEAENPLTPLPPWYLPFRAHRKGDYSFGGPERTYVREGGGLHAVDAPRALFRHIEALSAVGFDRMLRDYFGEPVAFSAKKTTLRRTEPGALAGWHQDGAFLGTETRSLNIWTALSPCGVDAASLDILPRRIDTLVEMGGPDIFDWAISNETAEKYAAKDIVRPVFETGDALLFDQLTLHRTGVDSHMTKTRYAIEMWCFAASTYPHEQIPLCW
;
A
#
# COMPACT_ATOMS: atom_id res chain seq x y z
N MET A 1 -36.71 22.70 -0.52
CA MET A 1 -36.71 21.93 0.72
C MET A 1 -35.27 21.48 0.96
N ASN A 2 -34.58 22.19 1.85
CA ASN A 2 -33.19 21.86 2.18
C ASN A 2 -33.17 20.59 3.04
N ASN A 3 -32.81 19.47 2.44
CA ASN A 3 -32.44 18.27 3.16
C ASN A 3 -30.98 18.46 3.65
N SER A 4 -30.80 19.23 4.73
CA SER A 4 -29.59 19.13 5.52
C SER A 4 -29.63 17.76 6.20
N ALA A 5 -29.01 16.76 5.57
CA ALA A 5 -28.70 15.53 6.28
C ALA A 5 -27.94 15.96 7.55
N SER A 6 -28.55 15.77 8.72
CA SER A 6 -27.89 16.04 9.98
C SER A 6 -26.62 15.20 10.02
N VAL A 7 -25.46 15.84 10.01
CA VAL A 7 -24.18 15.16 10.23
C VAL A 7 -24.32 14.43 11.56
N LEU A 8 -24.35 13.09 11.51
CA LEU A 8 -24.41 12.28 12.72
C LEU A 8 -23.16 12.60 13.56
N ASP A 9 -23.34 12.77 14.84
CA ASP A 9 -22.20 12.82 15.73
C ASP A 9 -21.42 11.49 15.66
N PRO A 10 -20.15 11.45 16.02
CA PRO A 10 -19.34 10.24 15.92
C PRO A 10 -19.91 9.02 16.66
N ALA A 11 -20.57 9.22 17.80
CA ALA A 11 -21.20 8.12 18.57
C ALA A 11 -22.42 7.56 17.81
N GLY A 12 -23.23 8.43 17.24
CA GLY A 12 -24.35 8.05 16.38
C GLY A 12 -23.89 7.34 15.11
N ALA A 13 -22.79 7.80 14.50
CA ALA A 13 -22.18 7.15 13.34
C ALA A 13 -21.68 5.73 13.66
N LEU A 14 -21.03 5.52 14.81
CA LEU A 14 -20.59 4.19 15.26
C LEU A 14 -21.79 3.25 15.46
N SER A 15 -22.82 3.67 16.18
CA SER A 15 -24.03 2.85 16.40
C SER A 15 -24.70 2.49 15.08
N ARG A 16 -24.87 3.48 14.20
CA ARG A 16 -25.51 3.25 12.89
C ARG A 16 -24.69 2.34 11.99
N SER A 17 -23.35 2.43 12.05
CA SER A 17 -22.48 1.52 11.30
C SER A 17 -22.63 0.06 11.75
N ASP A 18 -22.89 -0.18 13.04
CA ASP A 18 -23.13 -1.52 13.58
C ASP A 18 -24.45 -2.10 13.06
N GLU A 19 -25.50 -1.30 13.00
CA GLU A 19 -26.79 -1.69 12.42
C GLU A 19 -26.67 -2.03 10.93
N LEU A 20 -25.96 -1.20 10.17
CA LEU A 20 -25.73 -1.43 8.74
C LEU A 20 -24.93 -2.72 8.51
N ALA A 21 -23.87 -2.92 9.25
CA ALA A 21 -23.05 -4.14 9.16
C ALA A 21 -23.85 -5.40 9.55
N ALA A 22 -24.68 -5.32 10.59
CA ALA A 22 -25.57 -6.42 10.98
C ALA A 22 -26.62 -6.76 9.91
N ALA A 23 -27.01 -5.77 9.09
CA ALA A 23 -27.90 -5.94 7.95
C ALA A 23 -27.16 -6.39 6.66
N GLY A 24 -25.84 -6.61 6.69
CA GLY A 24 -25.04 -6.97 5.52
C GLY A 24 -24.71 -5.78 4.59
N LEU A 25 -25.02 -4.55 4.99
CA LEU A 25 -24.80 -3.33 4.21
C LEU A 25 -23.40 -2.76 4.51
N TRP A 26 -22.37 -3.54 4.14
CA TRP A 26 -20.98 -3.26 4.49
C TRP A 26 -20.45 -1.97 3.87
N ASP A 27 -20.75 -1.73 2.60
CA ASP A 27 -20.28 -0.52 1.89
C ASP A 27 -20.90 0.75 2.50
N ASP A 28 -22.18 0.69 2.88
CA ASP A 28 -22.84 1.81 3.55
C ASP A 28 -22.25 2.08 4.94
N ALA A 29 -21.94 1.02 5.69
CA ALA A 29 -21.30 1.14 7.00
C ALA A 29 -19.88 1.75 6.90
N ILE A 30 -19.08 1.30 5.93
CA ILE A 30 -17.72 1.81 5.68
C ILE A 30 -17.80 3.27 5.22
N ARG A 31 -18.68 3.59 4.28
CA ARG A 31 -18.86 4.95 3.78
C ARG A 31 -19.29 5.91 4.89
N LEU A 32 -20.26 5.53 5.72
CA LEU A 32 -20.71 6.34 6.86
C LEU A 32 -19.58 6.71 7.81
N LEU A 33 -18.75 5.71 8.21
CA LEU A 33 -17.62 5.97 9.11
C LEU A 33 -16.47 6.72 8.42
N THR A 34 -16.28 6.53 7.12
CA THR A 34 -15.31 7.29 6.34
C THR A 34 -15.68 8.78 6.35
N GLU A 35 -16.95 9.11 6.12
CA GLU A 35 -17.46 10.49 6.21
C GLU A 35 -17.35 11.07 7.62
N ALA A 36 -17.66 10.28 8.64
CA ALA A 36 -17.50 10.70 10.04
C ALA A 36 -16.02 10.99 10.37
N ASN A 37 -15.10 10.16 9.91
CA ASN A 37 -13.66 10.34 10.13
C ASN A 37 -13.07 11.55 9.38
N ARG A 38 -13.61 11.90 8.21
CA ARG A 38 -13.26 13.13 7.49
C ARG A 38 -13.62 14.38 8.27
N ASN A 39 -14.76 14.34 8.96
CA ASN A 39 -15.23 15.49 9.76
C ASN A 39 -14.46 15.64 11.07
N GLU A 40 -14.12 14.52 11.71
CA GLU A 40 -13.37 14.47 12.96
C GLU A 40 -12.57 13.16 13.06
N GLU A 41 -11.25 13.25 12.99
CA GLU A 41 -10.36 12.09 13.15
C GLU A 41 -10.41 11.55 14.58
N ARG A 42 -10.96 10.33 14.74
CA ARG A 42 -11.15 9.69 16.04
C ARG A 42 -10.68 8.24 16.04
N SER A 43 -9.92 7.87 17.04
CA SER A 43 -9.35 6.53 17.19
C SER A 43 -10.40 5.41 17.29
N ASP A 44 -11.58 5.67 17.84
CA ASP A 44 -12.67 4.70 17.92
C ASP A 44 -13.32 4.47 16.55
N VAL A 45 -13.51 5.52 15.75
CA VAL A 45 -14.00 5.49 14.38
C VAL A 45 -12.97 4.77 13.49
N GLU A 46 -11.71 5.16 13.56
CA GLU A 46 -10.61 4.57 12.80
C GLU A 46 -10.47 3.05 13.05
N ARG A 47 -10.52 2.63 14.31
CA ARG A 47 -10.53 1.20 14.68
C ARG A 47 -11.74 0.48 14.13
N ARG A 48 -12.91 1.11 14.18
CA ARG A 48 -14.13 0.52 13.66
C ARG A 48 -14.10 0.36 12.15
N LEU A 49 -13.55 1.35 11.43
CA LEU A 49 -13.32 1.28 9.98
C LEU A 49 -12.42 0.10 9.62
N LEU A 50 -11.30 -0.09 10.28
CA LEU A 50 -10.42 -1.25 10.04
C LEU A 50 -11.17 -2.56 10.26
N LYS A 51 -11.94 -2.67 11.35
CA LYS A 51 -12.73 -3.87 11.65
C LYS A 51 -13.77 -4.16 10.56
N LEU A 52 -14.52 -3.14 10.12
CA LEU A 52 -15.54 -3.29 9.08
C LEU A 52 -14.92 -3.71 7.74
N ARG A 53 -13.85 -3.04 7.31
CA ARG A 53 -13.12 -3.37 6.07
C ARG A 53 -12.59 -4.80 6.10
N HIS A 54 -12.12 -5.27 7.25
CA HIS A 54 -11.65 -6.66 7.40
C HIS A 54 -12.80 -7.67 7.34
N LEU A 55 -13.90 -7.40 8.04
CA LEU A 55 -15.05 -8.32 8.08
C LEU A 55 -15.81 -8.38 6.75
N ALA A 56 -15.94 -7.26 6.06
CA ALA A 56 -16.63 -7.16 4.77
C ALA A 56 -16.01 -8.05 3.68
N PHE A 57 -14.71 -8.30 3.74
CA PHE A 57 -14.01 -9.07 2.71
C PHE A 57 -14.65 -10.45 2.43
N ALA A 58 -15.13 -11.12 3.45
CA ALA A 58 -15.72 -12.45 3.29
C ALA A 58 -16.99 -12.47 2.46
N GLU A 59 -17.74 -11.37 2.49
CA GLU A 59 -18.99 -11.21 1.74
C GLU A 59 -18.74 -10.67 0.33
N MET A 60 -17.63 -9.96 0.14
CA MET A 60 -17.33 -9.26 -1.11
C MET A 60 -16.54 -10.10 -2.10
N LYS A 61 -15.68 -11.02 -1.62
CA LYS A 61 -14.75 -11.78 -2.47
C LYS A 61 -15.40 -12.62 -3.57
N ASP A 62 -16.62 -13.11 -3.35
CA ASP A 62 -17.34 -13.98 -4.28
C ASP A 62 -18.49 -13.23 -5.00
N SER A 63 -18.52 -11.90 -4.93
CA SER A 63 -19.65 -11.08 -5.38
C SER A 63 -19.74 -10.93 -6.90
N VAL A 64 -18.66 -11.18 -7.65
CA VAL A 64 -18.60 -11.03 -9.11
C VAL A 64 -17.82 -12.17 -9.77
N PRO A 65 -18.12 -12.49 -11.05
CA PRO A 65 -17.32 -13.43 -11.81
C PRO A 65 -15.87 -12.95 -11.97
N VAL A 66 -14.93 -13.89 -11.93
CA VAL A 66 -13.50 -13.61 -12.15
C VAL A 66 -13.28 -13.16 -13.59
N PRO A 67 -12.76 -11.96 -13.85
CA PRO A 67 -12.52 -11.48 -15.20
C PRO A 67 -11.29 -12.17 -15.84
N VAL A 68 -11.17 -12.03 -17.17
CA VAL A 68 -9.95 -12.44 -17.90
C VAL A 68 -8.79 -11.55 -17.46
N TRP A 69 -7.66 -12.17 -17.11
CA TRP A 69 -6.48 -11.50 -16.64
C TRP A 69 -5.18 -12.06 -17.26
N PRO A 70 -4.18 -11.21 -17.60
CA PRO A 70 -4.29 -9.76 -17.68
C PRO A 70 -5.29 -9.32 -18.74
N LYS A 71 -5.92 -8.15 -18.55
CA LYS A 71 -6.82 -7.56 -19.54
C LYS A 71 -5.98 -7.18 -20.78
N PRO A 72 -6.30 -7.69 -21.98
CA PRO A 72 -5.57 -7.31 -23.17
C PRO A 72 -5.64 -5.80 -23.42
N VAL A 73 -4.50 -5.17 -23.57
CA VAL A 73 -4.38 -3.71 -23.81
C VAL A 73 -3.20 -3.46 -24.74
N PRO A 74 -3.29 -2.48 -25.68
CA PRO A 74 -2.16 -2.06 -26.48
C PRO A 74 -1.11 -1.37 -25.61
N ASP A 75 0.15 -1.40 -26.07
CA ASP A 75 1.19 -0.60 -25.45
C ASP A 75 0.95 0.89 -25.73
N TYR A 76 0.68 1.69 -24.70
CA TYR A 76 0.50 3.14 -24.81
C TYR A 76 1.83 3.91 -24.74
N PHE A 77 2.93 3.22 -24.43
CA PHE A 77 4.27 3.78 -24.27
C PHE A 77 5.31 3.13 -25.18
N PRO A 78 5.02 2.86 -26.46
CA PRO A 78 5.85 2.00 -27.32
C PRO A 78 7.25 2.57 -27.63
N GLN A 79 7.50 3.83 -27.28
CA GLN A 79 8.81 4.47 -27.45
C GLN A 79 9.58 4.57 -26.12
N GLU A 80 8.94 4.20 -25.00
CA GLU A 80 9.56 4.29 -23.68
C GLU A 80 10.54 3.12 -23.47
N THR A 81 11.75 3.45 -23.08
CA THR A 81 12.81 2.47 -22.79
C THR A 81 13.16 2.38 -21.31
N SER A 82 12.47 3.16 -20.49
CA SER A 82 12.61 3.22 -19.04
C SER A 82 11.25 3.03 -18.38
N ILE A 83 11.03 3.62 -17.22
CA ILE A 83 9.74 3.59 -16.52
C ILE A 83 8.81 4.59 -17.20
N PRO A 84 7.65 4.18 -17.76
CA PRO A 84 6.66 5.11 -18.25
C PRO A 84 6.23 6.09 -17.16
N GLU A 85 5.98 7.33 -17.54
CA GLU A 85 5.63 8.41 -16.63
C GLU A 85 4.37 9.13 -17.08
N ILE A 86 3.45 9.40 -16.13
CA ILE A 86 2.24 10.20 -16.34
C ILE A 86 2.03 11.16 -15.16
N HIS A 87 1.15 12.15 -15.35
CA HIS A 87 0.61 12.92 -14.24
C HIS A 87 -0.66 12.25 -13.66
N ALA A 88 -0.96 12.43 -12.37
CA ALA A 88 -2.12 11.82 -11.70
C ALA A 88 -3.47 12.13 -12.38
N SER A 89 -3.59 13.27 -13.07
CA SER A 89 -4.77 13.62 -13.86
C SER A 89 -5.02 12.73 -15.10
N GLU A 90 -4.02 11.95 -15.50
CA GLU A 90 -4.09 11.03 -16.65
C GLU A 90 -4.35 9.58 -16.21
N LEU A 91 -4.45 9.35 -14.89
CA LEU A 91 -4.54 8.02 -14.30
C LEU A 91 -5.84 7.31 -14.72
N THR A 92 -5.71 6.22 -15.46
CA THR A 92 -6.80 5.32 -15.84
C THR A 92 -6.37 3.86 -15.71
N ALA A 93 -7.33 2.96 -15.56
CA ALA A 93 -7.07 1.53 -15.49
C ALA A 93 -6.36 0.98 -16.75
N ASP A 94 -6.72 1.48 -17.93
CA ASP A 94 -6.10 1.03 -19.18
C ASP A 94 -4.64 1.50 -19.29
N ILE A 95 -4.32 2.73 -18.85
CA ILE A 95 -2.94 3.23 -18.80
C ILE A 95 -2.11 2.41 -17.81
N VAL A 96 -2.63 2.17 -16.61
CA VAL A 96 -1.94 1.33 -15.61
C VAL A 96 -1.74 -0.09 -16.15
N ASN A 97 -2.78 -0.71 -16.73
CA ASN A 97 -2.67 -2.05 -17.28
C ASN A 97 -1.65 -2.13 -18.43
N SER A 98 -1.63 -1.13 -19.32
CA SER A 98 -0.62 -1.05 -20.38
C SER A 98 0.80 -0.97 -19.81
N ALA A 99 1.04 -0.05 -18.88
CA ALA A 99 2.38 0.13 -18.30
C ALA A 99 2.84 -1.12 -17.55
N ILE A 100 1.99 -1.72 -16.71
CA ILE A 100 2.34 -2.94 -15.96
C ILE A 100 2.59 -4.11 -16.89
N THR A 101 1.74 -4.32 -17.90
CA THR A 101 1.84 -5.47 -18.81
C THR A 101 3.05 -5.37 -19.74
N HIS A 102 3.39 -4.19 -20.25
CA HIS A 102 4.45 -4.02 -21.25
C HIS A 102 5.78 -3.55 -20.65
N HIS A 103 5.75 -2.79 -19.55
CA HIS A 103 6.94 -2.17 -18.95
C HIS A 103 7.22 -2.62 -17.49
N GLY A 104 6.24 -3.25 -16.82
CA GLY A 104 6.38 -3.75 -15.43
C GLY A 104 6.12 -2.72 -14.35
N SER A 105 6.13 -1.42 -14.66
CA SER A 105 5.91 -0.35 -13.69
C SER A 105 5.42 0.94 -14.34
N LEU A 106 4.89 1.87 -13.53
CA LEU A 106 4.41 3.19 -13.95
C LEU A 106 4.76 4.23 -12.89
N MET A 107 5.43 5.30 -13.27
CA MET A 107 5.62 6.49 -12.42
C MET A 107 4.41 7.42 -12.58
N VAL A 108 3.80 7.80 -11.47
CA VAL A 108 2.69 8.76 -11.43
C VAL A 108 3.12 10.00 -10.66
N ARG A 109 3.28 11.12 -11.37
CA ARG A 109 3.65 12.40 -10.77
C ARG A 109 2.44 13.08 -10.13
N GLY A 110 2.67 13.64 -8.93
CA GLY A 110 1.64 14.38 -8.21
C GLY A 110 0.44 13.52 -7.79
N MET A 111 0.68 12.25 -7.44
CA MET A 111 -0.36 11.34 -6.97
C MET A 111 -1.02 11.80 -5.68
N VAL A 112 -0.25 12.47 -4.82
CA VAL A 112 -0.72 13.09 -3.58
C VAL A 112 -0.27 14.56 -3.58
N ASP A 113 -1.18 15.49 -3.22
CA ASP A 113 -0.80 16.89 -3.05
C ASP A 113 0.34 17.03 -2.03
N PRO A 114 1.38 17.82 -2.30
CA PRO A 114 2.53 17.95 -1.40
C PRO A 114 2.19 18.37 0.04
N ASN A 115 1.18 19.23 0.23
CA ASN A 115 0.77 19.63 1.59
C ASN A 115 0.05 18.49 2.31
N VAL A 116 -0.72 17.67 1.58
CA VAL A 116 -1.36 16.47 2.14
C VAL A 116 -0.30 15.42 2.48
N ALA A 117 0.69 15.24 1.61
CA ALA A 117 1.82 14.33 1.83
C ALA A 117 2.62 14.74 3.09
N GLU A 118 2.84 16.03 3.32
CA GLU A 118 3.49 16.54 4.54
C GLU A 118 2.68 16.19 5.80
N GLY A 119 1.35 16.38 5.78
CA GLY A 119 0.49 16.00 6.90
C GLY A 119 0.46 14.48 7.18
N ILE A 120 0.64 13.65 6.13
CA ILE A 120 0.81 12.20 6.28
C ILE A 120 2.19 11.88 6.87
N ARG A 121 3.25 12.56 6.42
CA ARG A 121 4.62 12.41 6.95
C ARG A 121 4.67 12.71 8.45
N GLU A 122 4.05 13.81 8.89
CA GLU A 122 3.92 14.14 10.32
C GLU A 122 3.18 13.05 11.10
N ALA A 123 2.10 12.50 10.53
CA ALA A 123 1.38 11.39 11.14
C ALA A 123 2.25 10.13 11.27
N ILE A 124 3.16 9.88 10.33
CA ILE A 124 4.16 8.80 10.40
C ILE A 124 5.11 9.05 11.57
N ASP A 125 5.66 10.26 11.73
CA ASP A 125 6.55 10.58 12.84
C ASP A 125 5.84 10.34 14.19
N HIS A 126 4.63 10.85 14.35
CA HIS A 126 3.82 10.59 15.55
C HIS A 126 3.56 9.08 15.78
N ALA A 127 3.33 8.31 14.73
CA ALA A 127 3.11 6.88 14.83
C ALA A 127 4.37 6.13 15.31
N PHE A 128 5.56 6.48 14.78
CA PHE A 128 6.82 5.87 15.19
C PHE A 128 7.18 6.21 16.64
N ASP A 129 7.03 7.47 17.04
CA ASP A 129 7.29 7.92 18.40
C ASP A 129 6.32 7.23 19.38
N SER A 130 5.04 7.19 19.05
CA SER A 130 4.02 6.50 19.83
C SER A 130 4.25 4.98 19.92
N ALA A 131 4.76 4.36 18.85
CA ALA A 131 5.10 2.94 18.86
C ALA A 131 6.27 2.63 19.81
N ALA A 132 7.26 3.53 19.89
CA ALA A 132 8.38 3.43 20.83
C ALA A 132 7.88 3.58 22.28
N GLU A 133 6.99 4.51 22.56
CA GLU A 133 6.37 4.68 23.88
C GLU A 133 5.53 3.46 24.31
N ALA A 134 4.82 2.84 23.36
CA ALA A 134 3.96 1.69 23.60
C ALA A 134 4.73 0.40 23.98
N GLU A 135 6.06 0.38 23.83
CA GLU A 135 6.91 -0.70 24.34
C GLU A 135 6.94 -0.75 25.87
N ASN A 136 6.65 0.36 26.53
CA ASN A 136 6.50 0.38 27.98
C ASN A 136 5.05 -0.04 28.37
N PRO A 137 4.85 -1.22 29.01
CA PRO A 137 3.52 -1.74 29.34
C PRO A 137 2.74 -0.89 30.36
N LEU A 138 3.38 0.06 30.99
CA LEU A 138 2.75 0.98 31.97
C LEU A 138 2.21 2.24 31.31
N THR A 139 2.53 2.49 30.03
CA THR A 139 2.06 3.67 29.30
C THR A 139 0.75 3.35 28.59
N PRO A 140 -0.31 4.18 28.76
CA PRO A 140 -1.51 4.06 27.93
C PRO A 140 -1.16 4.15 26.45
N LEU A 141 -1.83 3.37 25.60
CA LEU A 141 -1.62 3.42 24.15
C LEU A 141 -1.96 4.83 23.63
N PRO A 142 -1.01 5.51 22.98
CA PRO A 142 -1.25 6.82 22.40
C PRO A 142 -2.16 6.70 21.16
N PRO A 143 -2.88 7.79 20.79
CA PRO A 143 -3.87 7.73 19.70
C PRO A 143 -3.26 7.49 18.29
N TRP A 144 -1.97 7.68 18.15
CA TRP A 144 -1.26 7.50 16.88
C TRP A 144 -0.76 6.08 16.62
N TYR A 145 -0.72 5.22 17.65
CA TYR A 145 -0.32 3.83 17.53
C TYR A 145 -1.29 2.91 18.28
N LEU A 146 -2.08 2.19 17.53
CA LEU A 146 -3.18 1.36 18.02
C LEU A 146 -3.07 -0.03 17.41
N PRO A 147 -2.32 -0.97 18.03
CA PRO A 147 -2.06 -2.27 17.46
C PRO A 147 -3.33 -2.98 16.96
N PHE A 148 -3.36 -3.25 15.68
CA PHE A 148 -4.46 -3.92 15.01
C PHE A 148 -4.55 -5.38 15.47
N ARG A 149 -5.77 -5.89 15.58
CA ARG A 149 -6.05 -7.30 15.82
C ARG A 149 -7.00 -7.80 14.75
N ALA A 150 -6.62 -8.89 14.08
CA ALA A 150 -7.52 -9.57 13.16
C ALA A 150 -8.75 -10.09 13.92
N HIS A 151 -9.93 -9.89 13.34
CA HIS A 151 -11.22 -10.19 13.99
C HIS A 151 -11.80 -11.56 13.60
N ARG A 152 -11.13 -12.29 12.70
CA ARG A 152 -11.49 -13.67 12.35
C ARG A 152 -10.57 -14.66 13.04
N LYS A 153 -11.15 -15.73 13.57
CA LYS A 153 -10.37 -16.85 14.12
C LYS A 153 -9.86 -17.71 12.97
N GLY A 154 -8.61 -18.13 13.07
CA GLY A 154 -8.09 -19.34 12.44
C GLY A 154 -6.98 -19.13 11.43
N ASP A 155 -7.08 -18.19 10.50
CA ASP A 155 -6.21 -18.21 9.33
C ASP A 155 -5.16 -17.09 9.28
N TYR A 156 -5.18 -16.16 10.23
CA TYR A 156 -4.33 -14.97 10.18
C TYR A 156 -3.53 -14.80 11.47
N SER A 157 -2.22 -15.00 11.40
CA SER A 157 -1.32 -14.55 12.46
C SER A 157 -0.90 -13.10 12.20
N PHE A 158 -1.01 -12.25 13.20
CA PHE A 158 -0.50 -10.89 13.17
C PHE A 158 -0.01 -10.55 14.57
N GLY A 159 1.25 -10.81 14.81
CA GLY A 159 1.83 -10.82 16.15
C GLY A 159 3.00 -9.88 16.35
N GLY A 160 3.64 -10.02 17.51
CA GLY A 160 4.84 -9.26 17.86
C GLY A 160 6.02 -9.48 16.91
N PRO A 161 6.34 -10.71 16.52
CA PRO A 161 7.48 -10.99 15.64
C PRO A 161 7.41 -10.25 14.29
N GLU A 162 6.24 -10.22 13.64
CA GLU A 162 6.06 -9.50 12.38
C GLU A 162 6.25 -7.99 12.56
N ARG A 163 5.74 -7.42 13.65
CA ARG A 163 5.92 -6.00 13.98
C ARG A 163 7.37 -5.65 14.23
N THR A 164 8.08 -6.49 14.98
CA THR A 164 9.52 -6.31 15.25
C THR A 164 10.32 -6.31 13.95
N TYR A 165 10.10 -7.31 13.09
CA TYR A 165 10.76 -7.42 11.79
C TYR A 165 10.55 -6.18 10.92
N VAL A 166 9.31 -5.71 10.78
CA VAL A 166 8.99 -4.53 9.98
C VAL A 166 9.64 -3.27 10.58
N ARG A 167 9.68 -3.16 11.91
CA ARG A 167 10.28 -2.02 12.61
C ARG A 167 11.79 -1.96 12.43
N GLU A 168 12.47 -3.09 12.51
CA GLU A 168 13.92 -3.19 12.25
C GLU A 168 14.29 -2.74 10.83
N GLY A 169 13.37 -2.94 9.86
CA GLY A 169 13.47 -2.43 8.49
C GLY A 169 13.02 -0.97 8.30
N GLY A 170 12.88 -0.18 9.39
CA GLY A 170 12.44 1.22 9.34
C GLY A 170 10.97 1.37 8.94
N GLY A 171 10.11 0.40 9.30
CA GLY A 171 8.69 0.38 8.96
C GLY A 171 7.77 0.24 10.16
N LEU A 172 6.49 0.61 9.96
CA LEU A 172 5.36 0.24 10.81
C LEU A 172 4.22 -0.27 9.92
N HIS A 173 3.51 -1.29 10.37
CA HIS A 173 2.27 -1.66 9.68
C HIS A 173 1.26 -0.51 9.77
N ALA A 174 0.75 -0.05 8.64
CA ALA A 174 -0.15 1.09 8.59
C ALA A 174 -1.46 0.86 9.35
N VAL A 175 -1.89 -0.39 9.47
CA VAL A 175 -3.07 -0.77 10.30
C VAL A 175 -2.87 -0.55 11.81
N ASP A 176 -1.61 -0.47 12.27
CA ASP A 176 -1.28 -0.10 13.65
C ASP A 176 -1.24 1.42 13.87
N ALA A 177 -1.27 2.19 12.78
CA ALA A 177 -1.34 3.65 12.77
C ALA A 177 -2.49 4.13 11.86
N PRO A 178 -3.75 3.82 12.22
CA PRO A 178 -4.90 3.97 11.32
C PRO A 178 -5.12 5.40 10.84
N ARG A 179 -4.72 6.41 11.62
CA ARG A 179 -4.81 7.82 11.20
C ARG A 179 -3.95 8.11 9.98
N ALA A 180 -2.68 7.72 9.99
CA ALA A 180 -1.80 7.87 8.82
C ALA A 180 -2.32 7.07 7.62
N LEU A 181 -2.80 5.85 7.86
CA LEU A 181 -3.41 5.00 6.82
C LEU A 181 -4.62 5.66 6.17
N PHE A 182 -5.58 6.15 6.96
CA PHE A 182 -6.80 6.73 6.40
C PHE A 182 -6.55 8.08 5.73
N ARG A 183 -5.63 8.90 6.20
CA ARG A 183 -5.17 10.10 5.47
C ARG A 183 -4.60 9.73 4.09
N HIS A 184 -3.81 8.66 4.01
CA HIS A 184 -3.27 8.17 2.73
C HIS A 184 -4.38 7.64 1.80
N ILE A 185 -5.30 6.81 2.30
CA ILE A 185 -6.45 6.31 1.53
C ILE A 185 -7.30 7.48 0.99
N GLU A 186 -7.56 8.50 1.80
CA GLU A 186 -8.30 9.69 1.38
C GLU A 186 -7.58 10.48 0.29
N ALA A 187 -6.25 10.65 0.42
CA ALA A 187 -5.44 11.32 -0.59
C ALA A 187 -5.49 10.57 -1.93
N LEU A 188 -5.38 9.25 -1.92
CA LEU A 188 -5.49 8.42 -3.13
C LEU A 188 -6.91 8.45 -3.72
N SER A 189 -7.94 8.43 -2.88
CA SER A 189 -9.33 8.51 -3.32
C SER A 189 -9.67 9.86 -3.96
N ALA A 190 -9.02 10.94 -3.53
CA ALA A 190 -9.20 12.28 -4.08
C ALA A 190 -8.81 12.37 -5.57
N VAL A 191 -7.85 11.56 -6.02
CA VAL A 191 -7.44 11.45 -7.43
C VAL A 191 -8.14 10.30 -8.17
N GLY A 192 -9.12 9.63 -7.55
CA GLY A 192 -9.91 8.55 -8.15
C GLY A 192 -9.20 7.19 -8.22
N PHE A 193 -8.15 7.00 -7.41
CA PHE A 193 -7.39 5.74 -7.39
C PHE A 193 -8.23 4.53 -7.00
N ASP A 194 -9.19 4.70 -6.11
CA ASP A 194 -10.15 3.66 -5.70
C ASP A 194 -11.00 3.14 -6.87
N ARG A 195 -11.47 4.04 -7.74
CA ARG A 195 -12.20 3.67 -8.95
C ARG A 195 -11.26 3.04 -9.96
N MET A 196 -10.09 3.64 -10.17
CA MET A 196 -9.07 3.07 -11.05
C MET A 196 -8.73 1.63 -10.67
N LEU A 197 -8.54 1.32 -9.37
CA LEU A 197 -8.27 -0.05 -8.91
C LEU A 197 -9.39 -1.02 -9.25
N ARG A 198 -10.66 -0.64 -9.02
CA ARG A 198 -11.81 -1.49 -9.38
C ARG A 198 -11.89 -1.75 -10.88
N ASP A 199 -11.65 -0.74 -11.69
CA ASP A 199 -11.65 -0.86 -13.15
C ASP A 199 -10.44 -1.68 -13.66
N TYR A 200 -9.28 -1.54 -13.00
CA TYR A 200 -8.05 -2.30 -13.29
C TYR A 200 -8.24 -3.79 -13.03
N PHE A 201 -8.70 -4.18 -11.84
CA PHE A 201 -8.93 -5.58 -11.49
C PHE A 201 -10.22 -6.16 -12.06
N GLY A 202 -11.23 -5.32 -12.35
CA GLY A 202 -12.55 -5.74 -12.82
C GLY A 202 -13.39 -6.43 -11.75
N GLU A 203 -13.03 -6.31 -10.48
CA GLU A 203 -13.67 -6.93 -9.32
C GLU A 203 -13.41 -6.15 -8.03
N PRO A 204 -14.02 -6.51 -6.89
CA PRO A 204 -13.73 -5.91 -5.60
C PRO A 204 -12.25 -5.99 -5.23
N VAL A 205 -11.77 -4.96 -4.56
CA VAL A 205 -10.36 -4.80 -4.20
C VAL A 205 -10.19 -4.85 -2.69
N ALA A 206 -9.14 -5.53 -2.25
CA ALA A 206 -8.69 -5.45 -0.88
C ALA A 206 -7.20 -5.09 -0.82
N PHE A 207 -6.80 -4.35 0.21
CA PHE A 207 -5.39 -4.12 0.50
C PHE A 207 -4.94 -4.97 1.71
N SER A 208 -3.64 -5.20 1.79
CA SER A 208 -3.06 -6.06 2.80
C SER A 208 -2.75 -5.31 4.10
N ALA A 209 -3.21 -5.84 5.23
CA ALA A 209 -2.79 -5.36 6.54
C ALA A 209 -1.29 -5.57 6.80
N LYS A 210 -0.73 -6.69 6.32
CA LYS A 210 0.68 -7.04 6.51
C LYS A 210 1.63 -6.36 5.54
N LYS A 211 1.13 -5.98 4.36
CA LYS A 211 1.90 -5.38 3.27
C LYS A 211 1.47 -3.95 2.96
N THR A 212 0.86 -3.26 3.93
CA THR A 212 0.71 -1.82 3.92
C THR A 212 1.58 -1.25 5.03
N THR A 213 2.68 -0.61 4.63
CA THR A 213 3.77 -0.23 5.52
C THR A 213 4.07 1.26 5.43
N LEU A 214 4.04 1.92 6.57
CA LEU A 214 4.60 3.27 6.75
C LEU A 214 6.12 3.14 6.85
N ARG A 215 6.86 3.92 6.10
CA ARG A 215 8.32 3.88 6.06
C ARG A 215 8.91 5.20 6.56
N ARG A 216 9.79 5.10 7.56
CA ARG A 216 10.73 6.14 7.99
C ARG A 216 12.12 5.51 7.94
N THR A 217 12.74 5.57 6.75
CA THR A 217 13.95 4.84 6.43
C THR A 217 15.17 5.75 6.60
N GLU A 218 16.01 5.43 7.54
CA GLU A 218 17.26 6.15 7.80
C GLU A 218 18.31 5.87 6.71
N PRO A 219 19.31 6.77 6.55
CA PRO A 219 20.45 6.52 5.67
C PRO A 219 21.15 5.20 5.99
N GLY A 220 21.58 4.48 4.94
CA GLY A 220 22.29 3.21 5.09
C GLY A 220 21.40 1.98 5.28
N ALA A 221 20.09 2.10 5.11
CA ALA A 221 19.19 0.95 5.10
C ALA A 221 19.62 -0.08 4.04
N LEU A 222 19.61 -1.35 4.42
CA LEU A 222 19.94 -2.45 3.50
C LEU A 222 18.65 -3.08 2.98
N ALA A 223 18.63 -3.41 1.67
CA ALA A 223 17.63 -4.29 1.09
C ALA A 223 18.22 -5.06 -0.08
N GLY A 224 17.94 -6.35 -0.11
CA GLY A 224 18.31 -7.24 -1.20
C GLY A 224 17.34 -7.10 -2.38
N TRP A 225 17.79 -7.49 -3.58
CA TRP A 225 16.92 -7.66 -4.73
C TRP A 225 15.87 -8.73 -4.45
N HIS A 226 14.64 -8.48 -4.88
CA HIS A 226 13.52 -9.41 -4.74
C HIS A 226 12.39 -9.11 -5.73
N GLN A 227 11.52 -10.09 -5.86
CA GLN A 227 10.18 -9.98 -6.44
C GLN A 227 9.21 -10.41 -5.35
N ASP A 228 8.21 -9.59 -5.05
CA ASP A 228 7.24 -9.90 -3.97
C ASP A 228 6.42 -11.16 -4.27
N GLY A 229 6.33 -11.57 -5.54
CA GLY A 229 5.72 -12.82 -5.96
C GLY A 229 6.32 -14.07 -5.31
N ALA A 230 7.57 -13.99 -4.84
CA ALA A 230 8.23 -15.08 -4.13
C ALA A 230 7.51 -15.48 -2.81
N PHE A 231 6.84 -14.54 -2.17
CA PHE A 231 6.08 -14.78 -0.93
C PHE A 231 4.59 -14.41 -1.03
N LEU A 232 4.16 -13.64 -2.04
CA LEU A 232 2.74 -13.36 -2.31
C LEU A 232 2.09 -14.41 -3.20
N GLY A 233 2.90 -15.15 -3.98
CA GLY A 233 2.46 -16.06 -5.02
C GLY A 233 2.39 -15.39 -6.39
N THR A 234 2.66 -16.18 -7.44
CA THR A 234 2.68 -15.72 -8.83
C THR A 234 1.28 -15.55 -9.42
N GLU A 235 0.31 -16.29 -8.91
CA GLU A 235 -1.08 -16.30 -9.37
C GLU A 235 -1.94 -15.18 -8.80
N THR A 236 -1.38 -14.37 -7.89
CA THR A 236 -2.08 -13.22 -7.33
C THR A 236 -2.19 -12.11 -8.37
N ARG A 237 -3.35 -11.49 -8.44
CA ARG A 237 -3.55 -10.25 -9.19
C ARG A 237 -3.36 -9.09 -8.23
N SER A 238 -2.24 -8.43 -8.34
CA SER A 238 -1.81 -7.44 -7.37
C SER A 238 -1.33 -6.15 -8.03
N LEU A 239 -1.38 -5.07 -7.27
CA LEU A 239 -0.78 -3.79 -7.62
C LEU A 239 -0.23 -3.16 -6.34
N ASN A 240 1.05 -2.85 -6.33
CA ASN A 240 1.66 -2.02 -5.32
C ASN A 240 1.50 -0.57 -5.70
N ILE A 241 1.16 0.28 -4.74
CA ILE A 241 1.41 1.70 -4.81
C ILE A 241 2.45 2.08 -3.76
N TRP A 242 3.61 2.51 -4.25
CA TRP A 242 4.68 3.05 -3.44
C TRP A 242 4.66 4.58 -3.55
N THR A 243 4.20 5.27 -2.50
CA THR A 243 4.01 6.73 -2.47
C THR A 243 5.15 7.40 -1.73
N ALA A 244 5.87 8.31 -2.39
CA ALA A 244 6.90 9.14 -1.79
C ALA A 244 6.28 10.30 -0.99
N LEU A 245 6.59 10.40 0.30
CA LEU A 245 6.16 11.49 1.18
C LEU A 245 7.28 12.48 1.51
N SER A 246 8.45 12.25 0.93
CA SER A 246 9.58 13.16 0.91
C SER A 246 10.37 12.96 -0.37
N PRO A 247 11.14 13.97 -0.86
CA PRO A 247 12.00 13.77 -2.02
C PRO A 247 13.00 12.65 -1.77
N CYS A 248 13.19 11.78 -2.77
CA CYS A 248 14.13 10.66 -2.66
C CYS A 248 14.69 10.24 -4.03
N GLY A 249 15.76 9.43 -3.99
CA GLY A 249 16.51 9.00 -5.19
C GLY A 249 17.79 9.77 -5.43
N VAL A 250 18.02 10.89 -4.74
CA VAL A 250 19.27 11.68 -4.79
C VAL A 250 19.96 11.66 -3.43
N ASP A 251 19.42 12.35 -2.44
CA ASP A 251 20.01 12.48 -1.10
C ASP A 251 19.41 11.50 -0.07
N ALA A 252 18.29 10.87 -0.39
CA ALA A 252 17.60 9.89 0.41
C ALA A 252 17.37 8.60 -0.40
N ALA A 253 17.30 7.48 0.30
CA ALA A 253 17.04 6.17 -0.31
C ALA A 253 15.78 6.18 -1.18
N SER A 254 15.82 5.47 -2.33
CA SER A 254 14.70 5.30 -3.24
C SER A 254 14.46 3.80 -3.49
N LEU A 255 14.01 3.47 -4.69
CA LEU A 255 13.98 2.12 -5.23
C LEU A 255 15.04 2.00 -6.33
N ASP A 256 15.72 0.85 -6.41
CA ASP A 256 16.35 0.40 -7.64
C ASP A 256 15.37 -0.59 -8.28
N ILE A 257 15.07 -0.42 -9.55
CA ILE A 257 14.06 -1.21 -10.24
C ILE A 257 14.55 -1.61 -11.63
N LEU A 258 14.16 -2.80 -12.07
CA LEU A 258 14.32 -3.18 -13.47
C LEU A 258 13.12 -2.64 -14.27
N PRO A 259 13.33 -1.65 -15.16
CA PRO A 259 12.25 -0.93 -15.84
C PRO A 259 11.74 -1.70 -17.06
N ARG A 260 11.43 -2.97 -16.89
CA ARG A 260 10.84 -3.82 -17.93
C ARG A 260 10.06 -4.96 -17.32
N ARG A 261 9.11 -5.47 -18.08
CA ARG A 261 8.32 -6.63 -17.70
C ARG A 261 9.17 -7.89 -17.58
N ILE A 262 8.98 -8.62 -16.46
CA ILE A 262 9.38 -10.01 -16.27
C ILE A 262 8.12 -10.78 -15.91
N ASP A 263 7.82 -11.88 -16.61
CA ASP A 263 6.59 -12.65 -16.41
C ASP A 263 6.76 -13.85 -15.47
N THR A 264 7.95 -14.07 -14.96
CA THR A 264 8.29 -15.20 -14.09
C THR A 264 9.14 -14.74 -12.90
N LEU A 265 9.16 -15.56 -11.86
CA LEU A 265 10.14 -15.34 -10.78
C LEU A 265 11.55 -15.61 -11.30
N VAL A 266 12.44 -14.69 -10.98
CA VAL A 266 13.89 -14.85 -11.18
C VAL A 266 14.41 -15.86 -10.15
N GLU A 267 15.45 -16.60 -10.52
CA GLU A 267 16.07 -17.59 -9.63
C GLU A 267 16.50 -16.95 -8.31
N MET A 268 15.90 -17.43 -7.23
CA MET A 268 16.19 -17.02 -5.86
C MET A 268 17.42 -17.77 -5.34
N GLY A 269 18.13 -17.16 -4.43
CA GLY A 269 19.28 -17.75 -3.74
C GLY A 269 20.51 -16.86 -3.81
N GLY A 270 21.39 -17.09 -2.88
CA GLY A 270 22.62 -16.34 -2.68
C GLY A 270 23.05 -16.43 -1.21
N PRO A 271 24.11 -15.76 -0.83
CA PRO A 271 24.59 -15.72 0.56
C PRO A 271 23.73 -14.78 1.44
N ASP A 272 22.62 -14.24 0.91
CA ASP A 272 21.76 -13.30 1.60
C ASP A 272 20.88 -13.97 2.67
N ILE A 273 20.40 -13.16 3.60
CA ILE A 273 19.74 -13.57 4.85
C ILE A 273 18.35 -14.23 4.61
N PHE A 274 17.78 -14.08 3.41
CA PHE A 274 16.42 -14.51 3.12
C PHE A 274 16.34 -15.47 1.92
N ASP A 275 15.59 -16.54 2.05
CA ASP A 275 15.38 -17.55 1.00
C ASP A 275 14.72 -17.00 -0.27
N TRP A 276 14.04 -15.86 -0.17
CA TRP A 276 13.38 -15.16 -1.29
C TRP A 276 14.24 -14.05 -1.91
N ALA A 277 15.44 -13.80 -1.40
CA ALA A 277 16.35 -12.81 -1.95
C ALA A 277 16.99 -13.30 -3.24
N ILE A 278 17.29 -12.35 -4.13
CA ILE A 278 17.95 -12.57 -5.40
C ILE A 278 19.34 -11.98 -5.30
N SER A 279 20.40 -12.76 -5.67
CA SER A 279 21.76 -12.26 -5.58
C SER A 279 22.00 -11.07 -6.54
N ASN A 280 22.93 -10.18 -6.18
CA ASN A 280 23.31 -9.08 -7.06
C ASN A 280 23.77 -9.60 -8.44
N GLU A 281 24.53 -10.72 -8.49
CA GLU A 281 24.97 -11.33 -9.75
C GLU A 281 23.78 -11.76 -10.61
N THR A 282 22.78 -12.39 -10.00
CA THR A 282 21.57 -12.81 -10.71
C THR A 282 20.77 -11.59 -11.19
N ALA A 283 20.56 -10.61 -10.34
CA ALA A 283 19.85 -9.37 -10.71
C ALA A 283 20.57 -8.65 -11.87
N GLU A 284 21.90 -8.55 -11.83
CA GLU A 284 22.72 -7.95 -12.89
C GLU A 284 22.62 -8.71 -14.22
N LYS A 285 22.52 -10.05 -14.21
CA LYS A 285 22.29 -10.85 -15.42
C LYS A 285 20.97 -10.52 -16.09
N TYR A 286 19.92 -10.34 -15.27
CA TYR A 286 18.59 -9.96 -15.78
C TYR A 286 18.52 -8.50 -16.20
N ALA A 287 19.16 -7.62 -15.46
CA ALA A 287 19.09 -6.18 -15.67
C ALA A 287 20.09 -5.68 -16.73
N ALA A 288 21.18 -6.39 -16.97
CA ALA A 288 22.28 -5.98 -17.83
C ALA A 288 22.83 -4.57 -17.48
N LYS A 289 22.26 -3.49 -18.01
CA LYS A 289 22.61 -2.11 -17.70
C LYS A 289 21.37 -1.24 -17.43
N ASP A 290 20.22 -1.90 -17.29
CA ASP A 290 18.94 -1.21 -17.35
C ASP A 290 18.35 -0.89 -15.95
N ILE A 291 19.09 -1.13 -14.85
CA ILE A 291 18.62 -0.75 -13.51
C ILE A 291 18.48 0.77 -13.43
N VAL A 292 17.29 1.20 -13.04
CA VAL A 292 16.95 2.60 -12.87
C VAL A 292 16.68 2.88 -11.39
N ARG A 293 17.22 3.99 -10.91
CA ARG A 293 16.81 4.58 -9.62
C ARG A 293 15.93 5.78 -9.91
N PRO A 294 14.60 5.65 -9.82
CA PRO A 294 13.72 6.77 -10.03
C PRO A 294 13.93 7.83 -8.94
N VAL A 295 13.86 9.09 -9.38
CA VAL A 295 13.83 10.26 -8.50
C VAL A 295 12.39 10.65 -8.29
N PHE A 296 12.01 10.81 -7.03
CA PHE A 296 10.66 11.18 -6.64
C PHE A 296 10.67 12.57 -6.01
N GLU A 297 9.70 13.36 -6.37
CA GLU A 297 9.28 14.52 -5.59
C GLU A 297 8.23 14.11 -4.55
N THR A 298 7.97 14.99 -3.59
CA THR A 298 6.93 14.74 -2.58
C THR A 298 5.56 14.57 -3.24
N GLY A 299 4.91 13.45 -2.98
CA GLY A 299 3.58 13.12 -3.53
C GLY A 299 3.60 12.29 -4.80
N ASP A 300 4.77 12.01 -5.38
CA ASP A 300 4.88 11.06 -6.50
C ASP A 300 4.65 9.62 -6.05
N ALA A 301 4.23 8.76 -6.98
CA ALA A 301 4.06 7.33 -6.70
C ALA A 301 4.59 6.45 -7.82
N LEU A 302 5.06 5.25 -7.46
CA LEU A 302 5.38 4.18 -8.38
C LEU A 302 4.36 3.07 -8.25
N LEU A 303 3.76 2.65 -9.36
CA LEU A 303 2.88 1.50 -9.44
C LEU A 303 3.64 0.33 -10.07
N PHE A 304 3.53 -0.86 -9.50
CA PHE A 304 4.13 -2.08 -10.02
C PHE A 304 3.44 -3.34 -9.48
N ASP A 305 3.65 -4.49 -10.09
CA ASP A 305 3.07 -5.75 -9.62
C ASP A 305 4.10 -6.64 -8.88
N GLN A 306 3.64 -7.80 -8.41
CA GLN A 306 4.45 -8.74 -7.63
C GLN A 306 5.62 -9.36 -8.40
N LEU A 307 5.68 -9.23 -9.72
CA LEU A 307 6.76 -9.77 -10.56
C LEU A 307 7.86 -8.75 -10.88
N THR A 308 7.70 -7.51 -10.43
CA THR A 308 8.70 -6.46 -10.66
C THR A 308 9.93 -6.71 -9.80
N LEU A 309 11.09 -6.82 -10.45
CA LEU A 309 12.38 -6.97 -9.76
C LEU A 309 12.86 -5.63 -9.23
N HIS A 310 12.99 -5.52 -7.91
CA HIS A 310 13.34 -4.27 -7.25
C HIS A 310 14.09 -4.48 -5.92
N ARG A 311 14.63 -3.40 -5.40
CA ARG A 311 15.20 -3.31 -4.04
C ARG A 311 15.13 -1.87 -3.52
N THR A 312 15.44 -1.65 -2.24
CA THR A 312 15.74 -0.31 -1.77
C THR A 312 17.05 0.16 -2.39
N GLY A 313 17.02 1.29 -3.08
CA GLY A 313 18.18 1.92 -3.73
C GLY A 313 18.86 2.89 -2.78
N VAL A 314 20.11 2.60 -2.41
CA VAL A 314 20.92 3.44 -1.51
C VAL A 314 22.31 3.68 -2.08
N ASP A 315 22.90 4.83 -1.74
CA ASP A 315 24.28 5.17 -1.98
C ASP A 315 24.92 5.77 -0.74
N SER A 316 26.23 5.64 -0.62
CA SER A 316 26.99 6.07 0.57
C SER A 316 26.96 7.58 0.83
N HIS A 317 26.59 8.39 -0.18
CA HIS A 317 26.46 9.84 -0.03
C HIS A 317 25.09 10.28 0.49
N MET A 318 24.10 9.38 0.52
CA MET A 318 22.74 9.70 0.98
C MET A 318 22.75 9.92 2.49
N THR A 319 22.19 11.06 2.91
CA THR A 319 22.21 11.51 4.32
C THR A 319 20.84 11.87 4.86
N LYS A 320 19.79 11.82 4.03
CA LYS A 320 18.44 12.19 4.43
C LYS A 320 17.56 10.98 4.70
N THR A 321 16.72 11.10 5.70
CA THR A 321 15.64 10.13 5.99
C THR A 321 14.61 10.15 4.89
N ARG A 322 14.18 8.97 4.41
CA ARG A 322 13.08 8.81 3.45
C ARG A 322 11.78 8.53 4.16
N TYR A 323 10.72 9.21 3.74
CA TYR A 323 9.34 8.90 4.11
C TYR A 323 8.57 8.38 2.91
N ALA A 324 7.89 7.25 3.07
CA ALA A 324 7.07 6.65 2.03
C ALA A 324 5.96 5.77 2.65
N ILE A 325 4.94 5.47 1.85
CA ILE A 325 3.98 4.41 2.14
C ILE A 325 4.03 3.41 1.00
N GLU A 326 4.18 2.15 1.36
CA GLU A 326 4.03 1.00 0.48
C GLU A 326 2.68 0.37 0.76
N MET A 327 1.82 0.19 -0.25
CA MET A 327 0.51 -0.44 -0.09
C MET A 327 0.26 -1.45 -1.20
N TRP A 328 0.08 -2.71 -0.81
CA TRP A 328 -0.29 -3.78 -1.71
C TRP A 328 -1.79 -3.95 -1.80
N CYS A 329 -2.33 -3.79 -3.01
CA CYS A 329 -3.73 -4.01 -3.37
C CYS A 329 -3.85 -5.29 -4.20
N PHE A 330 -4.96 -6.00 -4.01
CA PHE A 330 -5.22 -7.29 -4.65
C PHE A 330 -6.66 -7.37 -5.12
N ALA A 331 -6.85 -8.09 -6.23
CA ALA A 331 -8.14 -8.58 -6.62
C ALA A 331 -8.69 -9.56 -5.56
N ALA A 332 -9.96 -9.43 -5.18
CA ALA A 332 -10.53 -10.22 -4.09
C ALA A 332 -10.49 -11.73 -4.37
N SER A 333 -10.70 -12.17 -5.62
CA SER A 333 -10.76 -13.58 -5.99
C SER A 333 -9.40 -14.31 -5.91
N THR A 334 -8.28 -13.58 -6.02
CA THR A 334 -6.92 -14.13 -5.93
C THR A 334 -6.15 -13.62 -4.72
N TYR A 335 -6.87 -13.14 -3.70
CA TYR A 335 -6.25 -12.57 -2.51
C TYR A 335 -5.38 -13.60 -1.77
N PRO A 336 -4.10 -13.30 -1.46
CA PRO A 336 -3.25 -14.21 -0.70
C PRO A 336 -3.70 -14.27 0.76
N HIS A 337 -4.22 -15.42 1.19
CA HIS A 337 -4.90 -15.59 2.48
C HIS A 337 -4.08 -15.17 3.71
N GLU A 338 -2.76 -15.31 3.65
CA GLU A 338 -1.86 -14.96 4.76
C GLU A 338 -1.72 -13.45 5.00
N GLN A 339 -2.25 -12.62 4.10
CA GLN A 339 -2.01 -11.17 4.07
C GLN A 339 -3.05 -10.33 4.81
N ILE A 340 -4.04 -10.91 5.45
CA ILE A 340 -5.13 -10.23 6.19
C ILE A 340 -5.80 -9.12 5.37
N PRO A 341 -6.92 -9.41 4.69
CA PRO A 341 -7.57 -8.47 3.79
C PRO A 341 -8.31 -7.36 4.50
N LEU A 342 -8.23 -6.16 3.94
CA LEU A 342 -9.12 -5.03 4.23
C LEU A 342 -9.72 -4.53 2.92
N CYS A 343 -11.05 -4.54 2.79
CA CYS A 343 -11.73 -3.98 1.62
C CYS A 343 -11.37 -2.50 1.43
N TRP A 344 -11.16 -2.13 0.15
CA TRP A 344 -10.90 -0.72 -0.18
C TRP A 344 -12.14 0.13 0.04
#